data_2f553dfbcc7bee4eeb63c13155c53c07
#
_entry.id   2f553dfbcc7bee4eeb63c13155c53c07
#
_cell.length_a   1.000
_cell.length_b   1.000
_cell.length_c   1.000
_cell.angle_alpha   90.00
_cell.angle_beta   90.00
_cell.angle_gamma   90.00
#
_symmetry.space_group_name_H-M   'P 1'
#
loop_
_entity.id
_entity.type
_entity.pdbx_description
1 polymer ?
#
loop_
_entity_poly.entity_id
_entity_poly.type
_entity_poly.pdbx_seq_one_letter_code
_entity_poly.pdbx_strand_id
1 'polypeptide(L)'
;LRKGLKWSDVDDYNTDDIMFWYNHMVQNEDLVPTPPSWMKSGGEMLEFTQVSKETLQINSKEPYGLLITLLASVVVAGPHTRGDSGLGLYAPSHYLSDFHPDVIGLDEANAKAEAAGYENWAKYMLFLNHANANPDSPMMTAWQVTKPITSDQWALERNCFYWAVDTEGNQLPYMDGVVLDLAENLEVLNLKAIAGEFTVQGRHIDLSKLPVFKENSDKGNYRIQFWRQPESGIANLYINQSWEGDGGAVDTETAKFLNNRDFRAALSMGIERDEINEVFFLGLGETGGLCAGWDDPNDPGHYIGEHLVEFNPDEANAMLDAIGLDKKDADGMRLMPETGEKIVVVHSVAVAAFEDYEGIDSMVIEMWKKHLGIDGKLDAQERSLWSSRRDENETMLNSWESSGRAGAIITPNHLGIVGGGGFIAPKWADEHMDGKIAPGWIGEWQKLYDEAVSDAAAYAPNLQKVVELNCVNANPITTVMNKPTYTAIIKKNVRNVPNPLPFSYHAQTSGNGFPETWWLEGGNQ
;
A
#
# COMPACT_ATOMS: atom_id res chain seq x y z
N LEU A 1 11.22 3.93 26.80
CA LEU A 1 10.71 5.26 26.45
C LEU A 1 11.57 6.36 27.09
N ARG A 2 11.61 7.56 26.48
CA ARG A 2 12.22 8.73 27.12
C ARG A 2 11.33 9.24 28.26
N LYS A 3 11.95 9.74 29.32
CA LYS A 3 11.22 10.43 30.39
C LYS A 3 10.72 11.79 29.90
N GLY A 4 9.53 12.16 30.36
CA GLY A 4 8.91 13.47 30.09
C GLY A 4 8.26 13.59 28.74
N LEU A 5 7.99 12.47 28.04
CA LEU A 5 7.09 12.47 26.89
C LEU A 5 5.68 12.84 27.31
N LYS A 6 5.01 13.66 26.51
CA LYS A 6 3.68 14.19 26.78
C LYS A 6 2.73 13.91 25.62
N TRP A 7 1.47 13.68 25.95
CA TRP A 7 0.36 13.85 25.03
C TRP A 7 0.12 15.32 24.72
N SER A 8 -0.67 15.62 23.69
CA SER A 8 -1.01 17.01 23.30
C SER A 8 -1.81 17.78 24.34
N ASP A 9 -2.47 17.09 25.24
CA ASP A 9 -3.24 17.63 26.37
C ASP A 9 -2.44 17.72 27.68
N VAL A 10 -1.12 17.60 27.61
CA VAL A 10 -0.14 17.74 28.71
C VAL A 10 0.05 16.51 29.59
N ASP A 11 -0.79 15.51 29.53
CA ASP A 11 -0.62 14.28 30.29
C ASP A 11 0.65 13.51 29.91
N ASP A 12 1.19 12.72 30.86
CA ASP A 12 2.42 11.95 30.64
C ASP A 12 2.16 10.76 29.73
N TYR A 13 2.93 10.65 28.63
CA TYR A 13 2.99 9.43 27.85
C TYR A 13 4.02 8.47 28.44
N ASN A 14 3.58 7.25 28.75
CA ASN A 14 4.42 6.21 29.31
C ASN A 14 3.91 4.79 28.94
N THR A 15 4.49 3.75 29.53
CA THR A 15 4.10 2.37 29.22
C THR A 15 2.70 1.99 29.68
N ASP A 16 2.02 2.77 30.53
CA ASP A 16 0.61 2.52 30.88
C ASP A 16 -0.29 2.64 29.65
N ASP A 17 0.01 3.61 28.76
CA ASP A 17 -0.75 3.83 27.54
C ASP A 17 -0.63 2.64 26.57
N ILE A 18 0.59 2.07 26.46
CA ILE A 18 0.81 0.86 25.65
C ILE A 18 0.15 -0.36 26.28
N MET A 19 0.20 -0.48 27.61
CA MET A 19 -0.44 -1.59 28.32
C MET A 19 -1.96 -1.47 28.30
N PHE A 20 -2.52 -0.27 28.30
CA PHE A 20 -3.95 -0.05 28.10
C PHE A 20 -4.39 -0.55 26.73
N TRP A 21 -3.66 -0.15 25.67
CA TRP A 21 -3.91 -0.68 24.33
C TRP A 21 -3.81 -2.20 24.27
N TYR A 22 -2.76 -2.79 24.87
CA TYR A 22 -2.54 -4.23 24.85
C TYR A 22 -3.61 -5.00 25.60
N ASN A 23 -3.94 -4.60 26.84
CA ASN A 23 -4.84 -5.35 27.71
C ASN A 23 -6.32 -5.10 27.39
N HIS A 24 -6.69 -3.88 27.03
CA HIS A 24 -8.08 -3.44 26.93
C HIS A 24 -8.57 -3.24 25.50
N MET A 25 -7.68 -3.05 24.53
CA MET A 25 -8.11 -2.81 23.15
C MET A 25 -7.80 -4.00 22.24
N VAL A 26 -6.52 -4.36 22.03
CA VAL A 26 -6.16 -5.37 21.03
C VAL A 26 -6.54 -6.80 21.42
N GLN A 27 -6.68 -7.10 22.71
CA GLN A 27 -7.15 -8.38 23.21
C GLN A 27 -8.66 -8.44 23.44
N ASN A 28 -9.38 -7.35 23.17
CA ASN A 28 -10.82 -7.30 23.33
C ASN A 28 -11.52 -7.68 22.02
N GLU A 29 -12.26 -8.79 22.03
CA GLU A 29 -12.92 -9.34 20.83
C GLU A 29 -14.02 -8.40 20.26
N ASP A 30 -14.63 -7.54 21.07
CA ASP A 30 -15.61 -6.55 20.60
C ASP A 30 -14.93 -5.43 19.80
N LEU A 31 -13.66 -5.13 20.09
CA LEU A 31 -12.86 -4.12 19.39
C LEU A 31 -12.03 -4.74 18.27
N VAL A 32 -11.44 -5.91 18.51
CA VAL A 32 -10.53 -6.60 17.61
C VAL A 32 -10.92 -8.06 17.51
N PRO A 33 -11.92 -8.43 16.70
CA PRO A 33 -12.36 -9.82 16.52
C PRO A 33 -11.22 -10.77 16.11
N THR A 34 -10.26 -10.26 15.35
CA THR A 34 -9.06 -11.01 14.94
C THR A 34 -7.82 -10.16 15.16
N PRO A 35 -6.95 -10.52 16.11
CA PRO A 35 -5.70 -9.79 16.34
C PRO A 35 -4.82 -9.73 15.08
N PRO A 36 -4.12 -8.61 14.83
CA PRO A 36 -3.24 -8.48 13.68
C PRO A 36 -2.20 -9.59 13.62
N SER A 37 -1.90 -10.10 12.42
CA SER A 37 -0.97 -11.21 12.22
C SER A 37 0.43 -10.93 12.79
N TRP A 38 0.90 -9.67 12.71
CA TRP A 38 2.19 -9.26 13.25
C TRP A 38 2.29 -9.39 14.78
N MET A 39 1.17 -9.49 15.49
CA MET A 39 1.15 -9.72 16.95
C MET A 39 1.29 -11.19 17.34
N LYS A 40 1.51 -12.09 16.39
CA LYS A 40 1.65 -13.53 16.64
C LYS A 40 3.05 -14.02 16.24
N SER A 41 3.59 -14.92 17.05
CA SER A 41 4.82 -15.66 16.76
C SER A 41 4.64 -17.11 17.22
N GLY A 42 4.91 -18.06 16.33
CA GLY A 42 4.67 -19.48 16.61
C GLY A 42 3.20 -19.81 16.92
N GLY A 43 2.27 -19.06 16.31
CA GLY A 43 0.82 -19.21 16.52
C GLY A 43 0.27 -18.60 17.81
N GLU A 44 1.11 -18.03 18.66
CA GLU A 44 0.71 -17.39 19.93
C GLU A 44 0.93 -15.88 19.88
N MET A 45 0.09 -15.14 20.63
CA MET A 45 0.21 -13.69 20.76
C MET A 45 1.54 -13.30 21.40
N LEU A 46 2.11 -12.17 20.97
CA LEU A 46 3.22 -11.52 21.66
C LEU A 46 2.77 -11.12 23.07
N GLU A 47 3.62 -11.35 24.05
CA GLU A 47 3.36 -10.97 25.45
C GLU A 47 4.03 -9.63 25.77
N PHE A 48 3.25 -8.66 26.19
CA PHE A 48 3.71 -7.34 26.60
C PHE A 48 3.76 -7.28 28.13
N THR A 49 4.92 -6.92 28.67
CA THR A 49 5.15 -6.81 30.11
C THR A 49 5.70 -5.42 30.45
N GLN A 50 5.01 -4.72 31.33
CA GLN A 50 5.49 -3.46 31.86
C GLN A 50 6.57 -3.71 32.93
N VAL A 51 7.81 -3.30 32.65
CA VAL A 51 8.92 -3.38 33.63
C VAL A 51 8.99 -2.10 34.47
N SER A 52 8.77 -0.94 33.84
CA SER A 52 8.67 0.38 34.49
C SER A 52 7.85 1.31 33.60
N LYS A 53 7.61 2.54 34.06
CA LYS A 53 6.93 3.57 33.24
C LYS A 53 7.66 3.88 31.92
N GLU A 54 8.94 3.62 31.84
CA GLU A 54 9.78 3.88 30.65
C GLU A 54 10.21 2.59 29.94
N THR A 55 9.97 1.41 30.53
CA THR A 55 10.50 0.14 30.00
C THR A 55 9.37 -0.86 29.78
N LEU A 56 9.17 -1.20 28.52
CA LEU A 56 8.30 -2.29 28.08
C LEU A 56 9.15 -3.46 27.60
N GLN A 57 8.78 -4.67 27.96
CA GLN A 57 9.36 -5.90 27.42
C GLN A 57 8.31 -6.57 26.53
N ILE A 58 8.72 -6.99 25.34
CA ILE A 58 7.90 -7.75 24.40
C ILE A 58 8.55 -9.13 24.25
N ASN A 59 7.81 -10.17 24.60
CA ASN A 59 8.24 -11.56 24.49
C ASN A 59 7.50 -12.24 23.35
N SER A 60 8.21 -13.10 22.63
CA SER A 60 7.65 -13.95 21.58
C SER A 60 7.94 -15.41 21.88
N LYS A 61 7.04 -16.31 21.50
CA LYS A 61 7.24 -17.75 21.68
C LYS A 61 8.39 -18.29 20.82
N GLU A 62 8.43 -17.86 19.58
CA GLU A 62 9.48 -18.19 18.62
C GLU A 62 10.30 -16.94 18.30
N PRO A 63 11.53 -17.04 17.79
CA PRO A 63 12.31 -15.90 17.35
C PRO A 63 11.50 -15.04 16.35
N TYR A 64 11.53 -13.71 16.51
CA TYR A 64 10.78 -12.80 15.68
C TYR A 64 11.70 -11.71 15.10
N GLY A 65 12.42 -12.06 14.06
CA GLY A 65 13.44 -11.20 13.43
C GLY A 65 12.90 -9.91 12.84
N LEU A 66 11.68 -9.91 12.32
CA LEU A 66 11.05 -8.73 11.70
C LEU A 66 10.39 -7.77 12.68
N LEU A 67 10.20 -8.11 13.96
CA LEU A 67 9.40 -7.33 14.89
C LEU A 67 9.80 -5.84 14.94
N ILE A 68 11.10 -5.54 15.02
CA ILE A 68 11.59 -4.15 15.10
C ILE A 68 11.30 -3.39 13.80
N THR A 69 11.46 -4.04 12.65
CA THR A 69 11.17 -3.43 11.34
C THR A 69 9.67 -3.13 11.21
N LEU A 70 8.82 -4.06 11.65
CA LEU A 70 7.36 -3.88 11.63
C LEU A 70 6.92 -2.77 12.59
N LEU A 71 7.49 -2.71 13.80
CA LEU A 71 7.21 -1.64 14.76
C LEU A 71 7.71 -0.26 14.26
N ALA A 72 8.73 -0.22 13.41
CA ALA A 72 9.19 1.00 12.76
C ALA A 72 8.34 1.39 11.54
N SER A 73 7.49 0.49 11.05
CA SER A 73 6.60 0.74 9.92
C SER A 73 5.31 1.39 10.39
N VAL A 74 4.91 2.47 9.74
CA VAL A 74 3.65 3.14 10.02
C VAL A 74 2.43 2.26 9.71
N VAL A 75 2.58 1.28 8.85
CA VAL A 75 1.51 0.36 8.45
C VAL A 75 1.11 -0.58 9.59
N VAL A 76 2.04 -0.90 10.48
CA VAL A 76 1.84 -1.87 11.56
C VAL A 76 1.64 -1.20 12.91
N ALA A 77 2.48 -0.24 13.25
CA ALA A 77 2.56 0.34 14.59
C ALA A 77 2.16 1.82 14.65
N GLY A 78 1.70 2.41 13.56
CA GLY A 78 1.26 3.80 13.56
C GLY A 78 0.09 4.03 14.53
N PRO A 79 0.08 5.16 15.27
CA PRO A 79 -1.02 5.49 16.17
C PRO A 79 -2.35 5.66 15.45
N HIS A 80 -2.30 5.80 14.13
CA HIS A 80 -3.44 6.02 13.26
C HIS A 80 -3.30 5.11 12.04
N THR A 81 -3.54 3.82 12.25
CA THR A 81 -3.66 2.88 11.15
C THR A 81 -4.69 3.39 10.15
N ARG A 82 -4.44 3.13 8.88
CA ARG A 82 -5.38 3.52 7.81
C ARG A 82 -6.77 2.98 8.09
N GLY A 83 -7.76 3.85 7.98
CA GLY A 83 -9.16 3.52 8.15
C GLY A 83 -9.63 3.70 9.59
N ASP A 84 -10.87 3.32 9.80
CA ASP A 84 -11.66 3.58 11.00
C ASP A 84 -11.30 2.71 12.21
N SER A 85 -10.10 2.09 12.23
CA SER A 85 -9.83 1.09 13.26
C SER A 85 -9.56 1.68 14.62
N GLY A 86 -9.02 2.89 14.73
CA GLY A 86 -8.67 3.49 16.03
C GLY A 86 -7.75 2.60 16.90
N LEU A 87 -7.05 1.65 16.28
CA LEU A 87 -6.38 0.54 16.97
C LEU A 87 -4.85 0.65 16.95
N GLY A 88 -4.32 1.84 16.75
CA GLY A 88 -2.88 2.07 16.81
C GLY A 88 -2.28 1.67 18.17
N LEU A 89 -0.97 1.41 18.19
CA LEU A 89 -0.20 1.01 19.38
C LEU A 89 -0.27 2.03 20.53
N TYR A 90 -0.69 3.24 20.26
CA TYR A 90 -0.82 4.33 21.22
C TYR A 90 -2.29 4.56 21.55
N ALA A 91 -2.63 4.42 22.84
CA ALA A 91 -3.97 4.66 23.34
C ALA A 91 -3.86 5.56 24.58
N PRO A 92 -4.32 6.81 24.54
CA PRO A 92 -4.25 7.72 25.69
C PRO A 92 -5.10 7.17 26.84
N SER A 93 -4.47 6.43 27.74
CA SER A 93 -5.13 5.67 28.80
C SER A 93 -5.93 6.57 29.76
N HIS A 94 -5.40 7.75 30.08
CA HIS A 94 -6.07 8.74 30.93
C HIS A 94 -7.39 9.24 30.31
N TYR A 95 -7.47 9.36 28.99
CA TYR A 95 -8.67 9.78 28.27
C TYR A 95 -9.65 8.62 28.04
N LEU A 96 -9.15 7.48 27.53
CA LEU A 96 -9.98 6.36 27.11
C LEU A 96 -10.56 5.56 28.28
N SER A 97 -9.90 5.55 29.44
CA SER A 97 -10.38 4.85 30.65
C SER A 97 -11.78 5.30 31.09
N ASP A 98 -12.11 6.55 30.86
CA ASP A 98 -13.43 7.11 31.20
C ASP A 98 -14.58 6.54 30.35
N PHE A 99 -14.29 5.74 29.35
CA PHE A 99 -15.26 5.18 28.40
C PHE A 99 -15.17 3.65 28.27
N HIS A 100 -14.14 3.01 28.85
CA HIS A 100 -13.91 1.59 28.69
C HIS A 100 -14.68 0.75 29.72
N PRO A 101 -15.42 -0.32 29.30
CA PRO A 101 -16.28 -1.11 30.19
C PRO A 101 -15.54 -1.79 31.35
N ASP A 102 -14.26 -2.16 31.19
CA ASP A 102 -13.46 -2.74 32.26
C ASP A 102 -13.19 -1.77 33.41
N VAL A 103 -13.32 -0.45 33.17
CA VAL A 103 -13.07 0.62 34.15
C VAL A 103 -14.38 1.14 34.74
N ILE A 104 -15.37 1.43 33.89
CA ILE A 104 -16.61 2.07 34.32
C ILE A 104 -17.83 1.15 34.36
N GLY A 105 -17.67 -0.09 33.85
CA GLY A 105 -18.78 -1.04 33.70
C GLY A 105 -19.50 -0.94 32.35
N LEU A 106 -20.00 -2.08 31.86
CA LEU A 106 -20.60 -2.20 30.54
C LEU A 106 -21.85 -1.32 30.36
N ASP A 107 -22.72 -1.27 31.38
CA ASP A 107 -23.95 -0.50 31.30
C ASP A 107 -23.66 1.00 31.18
N GLU A 108 -22.68 1.53 31.92
CA GLU A 108 -22.28 2.93 31.85
C GLU A 108 -21.57 3.23 30.53
N ALA A 109 -20.70 2.35 30.05
CA ALA A 109 -20.02 2.51 28.77
C ALA A 109 -21.03 2.58 27.61
N ASN A 110 -22.03 1.67 27.59
CA ASN A 110 -23.09 1.70 26.58
C ASN A 110 -23.99 2.94 26.71
N ALA A 111 -24.31 3.38 27.93
CA ALA A 111 -25.09 4.61 28.14
C ALA A 111 -24.36 5.86 27.60
N LYS A 112 -23.03 5.95 27.78
CA LYS A 112 -22.21 7.01 27.19
C LYS A 112 -22.19 6.95 25.67
N ALA A 113 -22.06 5.75 25.10
CA ALA A 113 -22.10 5.53 23.64
C ALA A 113 -23.46 5.95 23.05
N GLU A 114 -24.57 5.53 23.64
CA GLU A 114 -25.91 5.91 23.23
C GLU A 114 -26.13 7.44 23.30
N ALA A 115 -25.68 8.06 24.39
CA ALA A 115 -25.76 9.52 24.54
C ALA A 115 -24.94 10.27 23.47
N ALA A 116 -23.86 9.67 22.97
CA ALA A 116 -23.03 10.19 21.89
C ALA A 116 -23.53 9.79 20.48
N GLY A 117 -24.62 8.99 20.38
CA GLY A 117 -25.22 8.56 19.11
C GLY A 117 -24.59 7.32 18.49
N TYR A 118 -23.84 6.52 19.25
CA TYR A 118 -23.23 5.29 18.81
C TYR A 118 -24.05 4.07 19.23
N GLU A 119 -24.00 3.02 18.40
CA GLU A 119 -24.74 1.77 18.60
C GLU A 119 -24.35 1.05 19.91
N ASN A 120 -23.06 1.05 20.22
CA ASN A 120 -22.50 0.39 21.40
C ASN A 120 -21.17 1.04 21.80
N TRP A 121 -20.66 0.63 22.96
CA TRP A 121 -19.41 1.13 23.51
C TRP A 121 -18.18 0.89 22.60
N ALA A 122 -18.13 -0.25 21.90
CA ALA A 122 -16.99 -0.58 21.04
C ALA A 122 -16.89 0.36 19.85
N LYS A 123 -18.01 0.65 19.16
CA LYS A 123 -18.06 1.65 18.08
C LYS A 123 -17.65 3.03 18.57
N TYR A 124 -18.09 3.39 19.76
CA TYR A 124 -17.72 4.68 20.36
C TYR A 124 -16.24 4.73 20.75
N MET A 125 -15.68 3.66 21.33
CA MET A 125 -14.26 3.55 21.68
C MET A 125 -13.35 3.70 20.46
N LEU A 126 -13.69 3.06 19.33
CA LEU A 126 -12.95 3.22 18.08
C LEU A 126 -12.94 4.68 17.61
N PHE A 127 -14.06 5.37 17.70
CA PHE A 127 -14.13 6.81 17.40
C PHE A 127 -13.30 7.65 18.38
N LEU A 128 -13.41 7.38 19.68
CA LEU A 128 -12.66 8.14 20.70
C LEU A 128 -11.15 8.07 20.48
N ASN A 129 -10.63 6.92 20.09
CA ASN A 129 -9.20 6.73 19.79
C ASN A 129 -8.81 7.10 18.35
N HIS A 130 -9.76 7.56 17.54
CA HIS A 130 -9.49 7.94 16.14
C HIS A 130 -9.11 9.43 16.06
N ALA A 131 -7.86 9.75 16.33
CA ALA A 131 -7.38 11.12 16.44
C ALA A 131 -7.59 12.01 15.19
N ASN A 132 -7.76 11.45 14.00
CA ASN A 132 -8.08 12.22 12.79
C ASN A 132 -9.58 12.59 12.70
N ALA A 133 -10.45 11.80 13.33
CA ALA A 133 -11.90 12.02 13.34
C ALA A 133 -12.38 12.69 14.62
N ASN A 134 -11.67 12.50 15.73
CA ASN A 134 -12.00 13.05 17.04
C ASN A 134 -10.97 14.11 17.46
N PRO A 135 -11.31 15.41 17.40
CA PRO A 135 -10.40 16.47 17.83
C PRO A 135 -10.05 16.45 19.33
N ASP A 136 -10.87 15.79 20.15
CA ASP A 136 -10.63 15.65 21.59
C ASP A 136 -9.64 14.50 21.92
N SER A 137 -9.28 13.66 20.93
CA SER A 137 -8.34 12.56 21.14
C SER A 137 -6.91 13.08 21.28
N PRO A 138 -6.23 12.86 22.43
CA PRO A 138 -4.84 13.27 22.61
C PRO A 138 -3.90 12.63 21.60
N MET A 139 -2.92 13.40 21.12
CA MET A 139 -1.97 12.98 20.10
C MET A 139 -0.51 13.20 20.53
N MET A 140 0.40 12.42 19.93
CA MET A 140 1.85 12.61 20.08
C MET A 140 2.52 13.15 18.81
N THR A 141 1.74 13.41 17.75
CA THR A 141 2.22 13.91 16.45
C THR A 141 2.56 15.41 16.51
N ALA A 142 3.28 15.90 15.50
CA ALA A 142 3.73 17.31 15.43
C ALA A 142 2.57 18.31 15.40
N TRP A 143 1.44 17.91 14.87
CA TRP A 143 0.19 18.69 14.85
C TRP A 143 -0.95 17.86 15.42
N GLN A 144 -1.88 18.52 16.07
CA GLN A 144 -3.11 17.95 16.61
C GLN A 144 -4.32 18.43 15.81
N VAL A 145 -5.33 17.59 15.70
CA VAL A 145 -6.55 17.90 14.93
C VAL A 145 -7.40 18.91 15.66
N THR A 146 -7.80 19.97 14.97
CA THR A 146 -8.77 20.97 15.46
C THR A 146 -10.09 20.91 14.70
N LYS A 147 -10.06 20.38 13.47
CA LYS A 147 -11.23 20.16 12.66
C LYS A 147 -11.11 18.77 12.00
N PRO A 148 -12.08 17.87 12.20
CA PRO A 148 -11.92 16.46 11.85
C PRO A 148 -11.84 16.23 10.35
N ILE A 149 -11.25 15.10 9.95
CA ILE A 149 -11.11 14.66 8.56
C ILE A 149 -12.45 14.46 7.84
N THR A 150 -13.53 14.28 8.58
CA THR A 150 -14.90 14.16 8.04
C THR A 150 -15.50 15.50 7.58
N SER A 151 -14.80 16.62 7.79
CA SER A 151 -15.21 17.95 7.35
C SER A 151 -14.71 18.25 5.95
N ASP A 152 -15.31 19.26 5.29
CA ASP A 152 -14.84 19.76 3.99
C ASP A 152 -13.39 20.25 4.02
N GLN A 153 -12.92 20.63 5.20
CA GLN A 153 -11.56 21.04 5.47
C GLN A 153 -11.06 20.34 6.74
N TRP A 154 -10.02 19.55 6.60
CA TRP A 154 -9.32 18.96 7.75
C TRP A 154 -8.23 19.92 8.21
N ALA A 155 -8.29 20.34 9.47
CA ALA A 155 -7.35 21.31 10.03
C ALA A 155 -6.65 20.77 11.27
N LEU A 156 -5.36 21.07 11.33
CA LEU A 156 -4.50 20.70 12.46
C LEU A 156 -3.71 21.93 12.91
N GLU A 157 -3.49 22.05 14.20
CA GLU A 157 -2.63 23.06 14.80
C GLU A 157 -1.39 22.45 15.46
N ARG A 158 -0.40 23.26 15.70
CA ARG A 158 0.86 22.86 16.32
C ARG A 158 0.64 22.22 17.69
N ASN A 159 1.19 21.02 17.88
CA ASN A 159 1.27 20.38 19.19
C ASN A 159 2.41 21.01 20.01
N CYS A 160 2.06 21.78 21.04
CA CYS A 160 3.05 22.45 21.90
C CYS A 160 3.85 21.47 22.78
N PHE A 161 3.45 20.21 22.85
CA PHE A 161 4.15 19.15 23.60
C PHE A 161 4.83 18.14 22.69
N TYR A 162 4.94 18.45 21.40
CA TYR A 162 5.67 17.57 20.47
C TYR A 162 7.10 17.34 20.94
N TRP A 163 7.52 16.11 20.90
CA TRP A 163 8.74 15.62 21.56
C TRP A 163 10.05 15.96 20.84
N ALA A 164 10.01 16.41 19.59
CA ALA A 164 11.19 16.64 18.78
C ALA A 164 11.64 18.11 18.83
N VAL A 165 12.95 18.29 18.80
CA VAL A 165 13.63 19.58 18.70
C VAL A 165 14.65 19.52 17.55
N ASP A 166 15.00 20.68 17.03
CA ASP A 166 16.12 20.80 16.09
C ASP A 166 17.49 20.73 16.80
N THR A 167 18.56 20.84 16.01
CA THR A 167 19.95 20.81 16.55
C THR A 167 20.30 22.00 17.43
N GLU A 168 19.52 23.09 17.40
CA GLU A 168 19.70 24.29 18.21
C GLU A 168 18.80 24.28 19.46
N GLY A 169 17.96 23.24 19.61
CA GLY A 169 17.04 23.08 20.71
C GLY A 169 15.69 23.78 20.51
N ASN A 170 15.37 24.27 19.32
CA ASN A 170 14.06 24.83 19.02
C ASN A 170 13.06 23.70 18.84
N GLN A 171 11.89 23.84 19.46
CA GLN A 171 10.83 22.84 19.36
C GLN A 171 10.19 22.83 17.97
N LEU A 172 10.03 21.64 17.41
CA LEU A 172 9.28 21.39 16.18
C LEU A 172 7.77 21.23 16.50
N PRO A 173 6.90 21.37 15.49
CA PRO A 173 7.14 21.77 14.11
C PRO A 173 7.36 23.27 13.96
N TYR A 174 7.97 23.71 12.87
CA TYR A 174 8.16 25.13 12.58
C TYR A 174 6.86 25.81 12.10
N MET A 175 6.02 25.08 11.37
CA MET A 175 4.72 25.60 10.91
C MET A 175 3.65 25.50 12.02
N ASP A 176 2.84 26.55 12.16
CA ASP A 176 1.81 26.61 13.20
C ASP A 176 0.63 25.68 12.93
N GLY A 177 0.40 25.29 11.69
CA GLY A 177 -0.70 24.41 11.36
C GLY A 177 -0.63 23.82 9.97
N VAL A 178 -1.49 22.85 9.72
CA VAL A 178 -1.71 22.19 8.43
C VAL A 178 -3.19 22.21 8.12
N VAL A 179 -3.52 22.57 6.88
CA VAL A 179 -4.90 22.57 6.40
C VAL A 179 -4.95 21.75 5.13
N LEU A 180 -5.87 20.80 5.06
CA LEU A 180 -6.14 19.98 3.89
C LEU A 180 -7.59 20.23 3.45
N ASP A 181 -7.77 20.64 2.20
CA ASP A 181 -9.07 20.87 1.59
C ASP A 181 -9.54 19.61 0.87
N LEU A 182 -10.82 19.29 0.99
CA LEU A 182 -11.45 18.26 0.19
C LEU A 182 -11.61 18.77 -1.25
N ALA A 183 -11.12 18.00 -2.22
CA ALA A 183 -11.37 18.25 -3.63
C ALA A 183 -12.52 17.34 -4.12
N GLU A 184 -13.45 17.90 -4.87
CA GLU A 184 -14.61 17.19 -5.40
C GLU A 184 -14.21 16.00 -6.30
N ASN A 185 -13.13 16.19 -7.07
CA ASN A 185 -12.56 15.15 -7.94
C ASN A 185 -11.09 15.48 -8.30
N LEU A 186 -10.42 14.56 -9.01
CA LEU A 186 -9.02 14.72 -9.40
C LEU A 186 -8.78 15.88 -10.36
N GLU A 187 -9.74 16.20 -11.25
CA GLU A 187 -9.61 17.32 -12.18
C GLU A 187 -9.59 18.66 -11.42
N VAL A 188 -10.51 18.85 -10.46
CA VAL A 188 -10.54 20.04 -9.59
C VAL A 188 -9.26 20.17 -8.77
N LEU A 189 -8.74 19.07 -8.23
CA LEU A 189 -7.47 19.07 -7.52
C LEU A 189 -6.31 19.54 -8.41
N ASN A 190 -6.21 19.01 -9.63
CA ASN A 190 -5.16 19.38 -10.57
C ASN A 190 -5.30 20.83 -11.03
N LEU A 191 -6.50 21.36 -11.26
CA LEU A 191 -6.74 22.76 -11.57
C LEU A 191 -6.29 23.70 -10.44
N LYS A 192 -6.61 23.37 -9.19
CA LYS A 192 -6.12 24.10 -8.00
C LYS A 192 -4.59 24.07 -7.90
N ALA A 193 -3.97 22.93 -8.18
CA ALA A 193 -2.52 22.80 -8.20
C ALA A 193 -1.88 23.67 -9.30
N ILE A 194 -2.44 23.68 -10.53
CA ILE A 194 -2.00 24.54 -11.64
C ILE A 194 -2.12 26.03 -11.27
N ALA A 195 -3.20 26.41 -10.61
CA ALA A 195 -3.40 27.77 -10.10
C ALA A 195 -2.42 28.15 -8.97
N GLY A 196 -1.75 27.16 -8.38
CA GLY A 196 -0.82 27.35 -7.26
C GLY A 196 -1.53 27.63 -5.93
N GLU A 197 -2.70 27.05 -5.71
CA GLU A 197 -3.45 27.25 -4.46
C GLU A 197 -2.86 26.46 -3.28
N PHE A 198 -2.12 25.38 -3.55
CA PHE A 198 -1.52 24.53 -2.52
C PHE A 198 -0.13 25.03 -2.10
N THR A 199 0.15 24.95 -0.81
CA THR A 199 1.53 25.12 -0.28
C THR A 199 2.41 23.95 -0.70
N VAL A 200 1.91 22.73 -0.54
CA VAL A 200 2.53 21.47 -0.98
C VAL A 200 1.42 20.51 -1.41
N GLN A 201 1.53 19.97 -2.61
CA GLN A 201 0.68 18.86 -3.07
C GLN A 201 1.55 17.86 -3.83
N GLY A 202 1.65 16.64 -3.34
CA GLY A 202 2.47 15.59 -3.99
C GLY A 202 1.62 14.45 -4.55
N ARG A 203 0.50 14.14 -3.90
CA ARG A 203 -0.34 13.01 -4.25
C ARG A 203 -1.44 13.41 -5.24
N HIS A 204 -1.83 12.50 -6.14
CA HIS A 204 -2.91 12.70 -7.11
C HIS A 204 -2.67 13.85 -8.12
N ILE A 205 -1.41 14.22 -8.35
CA ILE A 205 -1.03 15.11 -9.44
C ILE A 205 -0.85 14.28 -10.70
N ASP A 206 -1.68 14.59 -11.70
CA ASP A 206 -1.67 13.92 -12.99
C ASP A 206 -0.40 14.28 -13.78
N LEU A 207 0.46 13.28 -13.99
CA LEU A 207 1.74 13.46 -14.69
C LEU A 207 1.53 13.90 -16.16
N SER A 208 0.45 13.52 -16.81
CA SER A 208 0.14 13.94 -18.18
C SER A 208 0.00 15.46 -18.32
N LYS A 209 -0.38 16.15 -17.24
CA LYS A 209 -0.51 17.61 -17.15
C LYS A 209 0.82 18.34 -16.87
N LEU A 210 1.96 17.63 -16.81
CA LEU A 210 3.26 18.23 -16.51
C LEU A 210 3.62 19.42 -17.40
N PRO A 211 3.36 19.44 -18.72
CA PRO A 211 3.61 20.64 -19.56
C PRO A 211 2.85 21.87 -19.06
N VAL A 212 1.58 21.68 -18.67
CA VAL A 212 0.71 22.76 -18.16
C VAL A 212 1.20 23.25 -16.79
N PHE A 213 1.64 22.33 -15.91
CA PHE A 213 2.27 22.71 -14.64
C PHE A 213 3.55 23.53 -14.85
N LYS A 214 4.41 23.15 -15.81
CA LYS A 214 5.63 23.88 -16.12
C LYS A 214 5.32 25.30 -16.64
N GLU A 215 4.36 25.42 -17.55
CA GLU A 215 3.95 26.72 -18.12
C GLU A 215 3.41 27.69 -17.05
N ASN A 216 2.65 27.17 -16.07
CA ASN A 216 2.02 27.98 -15.03
C ASN A 216 2.86 28.15 -13.76
N SER A 217 4.05 27.56 -13.67
CA SER A 217 4.86 27.51 -12.44
C SER A 217 5.26 28.88 -11.90
N ASP A 218 5.55 29.85 -12.78
CA ASP A 218 5.89 31.22 -12.36
C ASP A 218 4.65 31.98 -11.88
N LYS A 219 3.53 31.89 -12.60
CA LYS A 219 2.27 32.53 -12.22
C LYS A 219 1.72 31.94 -10.91
N GLY A 220 1.76 30.63 -10.75
CA GLY A 220 1.31 29.91 -9.55
C GLY A 220 2.32 30.00 -8.39
N ASN A 221 3.50 30.60 -8.62
CA ASN A 221 4.58 30.73 -7.64
C ASN A 221 4.98 29.38 -6.99
N TYR A 222 5.14 28.34 -7.79
CA TYR A 222 5.56 27.02 -7.32
C TYR A 222 6.76 26.47 -8.09
N ARG A 223 7.41 25.47 -7.51
CA ARG A 223 8.36 24.58 -8.17
C ARG A 223 7.80 23.18 -8.25
N ILE A 224 8.32 22.38 -9.18
CA ILE A 224 7.96 20.98 -9.39
C ILE A 224 9.13 20.12 -8.90
N GLN A 225 8.82 19.09 -8.09
CA GLN A 225 9.77 18.05 -7.72
C GLN A 225 9.18 16.68 -8.09
N PHE A 226 10.04 15.74 -8.46
CA PHE A 226 9.64 14.36 -8.71
C PHE A 226 10.05 13.50 -7.51
N TRP A 227 9.08 12.90 -6.86
CA TRP A 227 9.29 11.93 -5.79
C TRP A 227 9.09 10.54 -6.37
N ARG A 228 10.21 9.87 -6.65
CA ARG A 228 10.24 8.56 -7.28
C ARG A 228 10.29 7.47 -6.23
N GLN A 229 9.57 6.39 -6.49
CA GLN A 229 9.76 5.14 -5.76
C GLN A 229 10.71 4.27 -6.59
N PRO A 230 11.95 4.09 -6.15
CA PRO A 230 12.88 3.18 -6.81
C PRO A 230 12.29 1.76 -6.86
N GLU A 231 12.53 1.06 -7.96
CA GLU A 231 12.16 -0.35 -8.14
C GLU A 231 10.64 -0.64 -8.07
N SER A 232 9.82 0.37 -8.17
CA SER A 232 8.36 0.22 -8.18
C SER A 232 7.84 0.06 -9.60
N GLY A 233 7.06 -0.99 -9.81
CA GLY A 233 6.24 -1.13 -11.01
C GLY A 233 4.94 -0.36 -10.87
N ILE A 234 4.48 0.20 -11.98
CA ILE A 234 3.25 0.95 -12.08
C ILE A 234 2.31 0.25 -13.03
N ALA A 235 1.04 0.14 -12.67
CA ALA A 235 0.09 -0.70 -13.37
C ALA A 235 0.67 -2.11 -13.60
N ASN A 236 1.08 -2.75 -12.51
CA ASN A 236 1.41 -4.17 -12.57
C ASN A 236 0.12 -4.96 -12.74
N LEU A 237 0.17 -5.93 -13.63
CA LEU A 237 -0.90 -6.85 -13.88
C LEU A 237 -0.68 -8.08 -13.00
N TYR A 238 -1.48 -8.21 -11.96
CA TYR A 238 -1.45 -9.31 -11.00
C TYR A 238 -2.42 -10.40 -11.44
N ILE A 239 -1.91 -11.49 -11.97
CA ILE A 239 -2.73 -12.63 -12.38
C ILE A 239 -3.04 -13.50 -11.17
N ASN A 240 -4.33 -13.65 -10.86
CA ASN A 240 -4.79 -14.45 -9.74
C ASN A 240 -4.64 -15.94 -10.03
N GLN A 241 -3.72 -16.60 -9.36
CA GLN A 241 -3.43 -18.02 -9.52
C GLN A 241 -4.31 -18.93 -8.66
N SER A 242 -5.05 -18.38 -7.72
CA SER A 242 -6.08 -19.11 -6.95
C SER A 242 -7.49 -18.92 -7.50
N TRP A 243 -7.65 -18.20 -8.63
CA TRP A 243 -8.94 -17.98 -9.24
C TRP A 243 -9.57 -19.28 -9.76
N GLU A 244 -10.85 -19.48 -9.50
CA GLU A 244 -11.60 -20.68 -9.87
C GLU A 244 -12.86 -20.35 -10.72
N GLY A 245 -13.24 -19.07 -10.78
CA GLY A 245 -14.51 -18.64 -11.41
C GLY A 245 -15.71 -19.32 -10.77
N ASP A 246 -16.73 -19.57 -11.57
CA ASP A 246 -17.95 -20.28 -11.14
C ASP A 246 -17.78 -21.82 -11.17
N GLY A 247 -16.56 -22.31 -11.46
CA GLY A 247 -16.24 -23.74 -11.51
C GLY A 247 -16.77 -24.48 -12.76
N GLY A 248 -17.23 -23.75 -13.77
CA GLY A 248 -17.60 -24.31 -15.07
C GLY A 248 -16.36 -24.81 -15.87
N ALA A 249 -16.60 -25.57 -16.94
CA ALA A 249 -15.53 -26.14 -17.76
C ALA A 249 -14.61 -25.04 -18.35
N VAL A 250 -15.18 -23.93 -18.80
CA VAL A 250 -14.45 -22.77 -19.33
C VAL A 250 -13.58 -22.14 -18.24
N ASP A 251 -14.11 -21.90 -17.04
CA ASP A 251 -13.36 -21.32 -15.93
C ASP A 251 -12.26 -22.24 -15.45
N THR A 252 -12.57 -23.55 -15.35
CA THR A 252 -11.57 -24.56 -14.95
C THR A 252 -10.40 -24.60 -15.93
N GLU A 253 -10.66 -24.51 -17.23
CA GLU A 253 -9.60 -24.50 -18.25
C GLU A 253 -8.85 -23.16 -18.24
N THR A 254 -9.56 -22.03 -18.10
CA THR A 254 -8.93 -20.70 -17.95
C THR A 254 -7.99 -20.68 -16.75
N ALA A 255 -8.41 -21.19 -15.60
CA ALA A 255 -7.60 -21.25 -14.38
C ALA A 255 -6.28 -22.04 -14.60
N LYS A 256 -6.28 -23.11 -15.42
CA LYS A 256 -5.06 -23.85 -15.79
C LYS A 256 -4.07 -22.94 -16.53
N PHE A 257 -4.55 -22.11 -17.48
CA PHE A 257 -3.68 -21.19 -18.21
C PHE A 257 -3.19 -20.05 -17.33
N LEU A 258 -4.02 -19.45 -16.48
CA LEU A 258 -3.58 -18.44 -15.51
C LEU A 258 -2.46 -18.98 -14.60
N ASN A 259 -2.53 -20.27 -14.23
CA ASN A 259 -1.50 -20.95 -13.44
C ASN A 259 -0.29 -21.40 -14.26
N ASN A 260 -0.35 -21.37 -15.59
CA ASN A 260 0.77 -21.74 -16.45
C ASN A 260 1.77 -20.59 -16.56
N ARG A 261 3.02 -20.86 -16.17
CA ARG A 261 4.13 -19.87 -16.22
C ARG A 261 4.36 -19.33 -17.63
N ASP A 262 4.33 -20.21 -18.64
CA ASP A 262 4.63 -19.82 -20.03
C ASP A 262 3.49 -19.01 -20.64
N PHE A 263 2.26 -19.22 -20.20
CA PHE A 263 1.14 -18.35 -20.54
C PHE A 263 1.38 -16.92 -20.04
N ARG A 264 1.73 -16.75 -18.76
CA ARG A 264 2.00 -15.43 -18.18
C ARG A 264 3.22 -14.75 -18.81
N ALA A 265 4.28 -15.53 -19.07
CA ALA A 265 5.46 -15.04 -19.77
C ALA A 265 5.13 -14.52 -21.16
N ALA A 266 4.33 -15.27 -21.92
CA ALA A 266 3.88 -14.84 -23.25
C ALA A 266 3.03 -13.57 -23.19
N LEU A 267 2.12 -13.45 -22.21
CA LEU A 267 1.36 -12.21 -21.99
C LEU A 267 2.29 -11.02 -21.74
N SER A 268 3.34 -11.21 -20.94
CA SER A 268 4.32 -10.17 -20.65
C SER A 268 5.07 -9.71 -21.91
N MET A 269 5.53 -10.66 -22.73
CA MET A 269 6.26 -10.39 -23.98
C MET A 269 5.37 -9.80 -25.09
N GLY A 270 4.05 -9.85 -24.93
CA GLY A 270 3.08 -9.24 -25.83
C GLY A 270 2.79 -7.75 -25.57
N ILE A 271 3.47 -7.11 -24.62
CA ILE A 271 3.23 -5.73 -24.21
C ILE A 271 4.29 -4.78 -24.77
N GLU A 272 3.88 -3.79 -25.56
CA GLU A 272 4.71 -2.69 -26.05
C GLU A 272 4.87 -1.61 -24.94
N ARG A 273 5.77 -1.85 -23.99
CA ARG A 273 5.96 -1.02 -22.79
C ARG A 273 6.38 0.41 -23.06
N ASP A 274 7.16 0.64 -24.14
CA ASP A 274 7.58 1.96 -24.57
C ASP A 274 6.38 2.80 -24.97
N GLU A 275 5.38 2.21 -25.64
CA GLU A 275 4.16 2.93 -26.03
C GLU A 275 3.35 3.35 -24.78
N ILE A 276 3.22 2.47 -23.79
CA ILE A 276 2.57 2.78 -22.51
C ILE A 276 3.32 3.92 -21.79
N ASN A 277 4.66 3.86 -21.77
CA ASN A 277 5.49 4.87 -21.14
C ASN A 277 5.33 6.25 -21.80
N GLU A 278 5.31 6.30 -23.11
CA GLU A 278 5.11 7.54 -23.85
C GLU A 278 3.71 8.13 -23.63
N VAL A 279 2.67 7.30 -23.73
CA VAL A 279 1.27 7.76 -23.67
C VAL A 279 0.88 8.22 -22.26
N PHE A 280 1.17 7.41 -21.24
CA PHE A 280 0.70 7.68 -19.88
C PHE A 280 1.74 8.38 -18.99
N PHE A 281 3.04 8.23 -19.29
CA PHE A 281 4.11 8.72 -18.41
C PHE A 281 5.07 9.69 -19.09
N LEU A 282 4.76 10.15 -20.31
CA LEU A 282 5.55 11.13 -21.09
C LEU A 282 7.02 10.68 -21.29
N GLY A 283 7.27 9.37 -21.38
CA GLY A 283 8.60 8.81 -21.46
C GLY A 283 9.45 9.00 -20.19
N LEU A 284 8.84 9.35 -19.06
CA LEU A 284 9.56 9.62 -17.81
C LEU A 284 9.74 8.39 -16.92
N GLY A 285 9.09 7.28 -17.26
CA GLY A 285 9.31 5.99 -16.66
C GLY A 285 10.46 5.25 -17.35
N GLU A 286 10.72 4.04 -16.89
CA GLU A 286 11.66 3.10 -17.46
C GLU A 286 10.89 1.86 -17.90
N THR A 287 11.19 1.36 -19.09
CA THR A 287 10.64 0.08 -19.54
C THR A 287 11.43 -1.04 -18.88
N GLY A 288 10.71 -1.99 -18.29
CA GLY A 288 11.37 -3.06 -17.57
C GLY A 288 10.39 -3.84 -16.70
N GLY A 289 10.90 -4.78 -15.96
CA GLY A 289 10.17 -5.60 -15.00
C GLY A 289 10.65 -5.39 -13.59
N LEU A 290 9.97 -6.00 -12.64
CA LEU A 290 10.32 -5.97 -11.21
C LEU A 290 11.80 -6.32 -10.94
N CYS A 291 12.43 -7.04 -11.85
CA CYS A 291 13.81 -7.51 -11.77
C CYS A 291 14.80 -6.64 -12.56
N ALA A 292 14.33 -5.71 -13.37
CA ALA A 292 15.17 -4.75 -14.05
C ALA A 292 15.52 -3.58 -13.12
N GLY A 293 16.74 -3.07 -13.18
CA GLY A 293 17.13 -1.82 -12.54
C GLY A 293 17.59 -1.92 -11.09
N TRP A 294 17.97 -3.09 -10.59
CA TRP A 294 18.70 -3.17 -9.34
C TRP A 294 20.19 -2.85 -9.63
N ASP A 295 20.62 -1.70 -9.15
CA ASP A 295 22.02 -1.24 -9.34
C ASP A 295 23.04 -1.98 -8.45
N ASP A 296 22.66 -3.06 -7.77
CA ASP A 296 23.61 -3.87 -7.03
C ASP A 296 24.28 -4.88 -7.98
N PRO A 297 25.57 -4.68 -8.36
CA PRO A 297 26.27 -5.59 -9.25
C PRO A 297 26.47 -6.98 -8.63
N ASN A 298 26.17 -7.17 -7.36
CA ASN A 298 26.24 -8.45 -6.66
C ASN A 298 24.87 -9.14 -6.59
N ASP A 299 23.80 -8.51 -7.07
CA ASP A 299 22.46 -9.09 -7.11
C ASP A 299 22.30 -9.96 -8.37
N PRO A 300 22.30 -11.30 -8.25
CA PRO A 300 22.07 -12.17 -9.40
C PRO A 300 20.67 -12.03 -10.01
N GLY A 301 19.71 -11.43 -9.27
CA GLY A 301 18.37 -11.14 -9.76
C GLY A 301 18.33 -10.07 -10.85
N HIS A 302 19.39 -9.29 -11.03
CA HIS A 302 19.51 -8.28 -12.07
C HIS A 302 19.23 -8.79 -13.49
N TYR A 303 19.46 -10.07 -13.74
CA TYR A 303 19.25 -10.68 -15.06
C TYR A 303 18.07 -11.66 -15.12
N ILE A 304 17.43 -11.96 -13.99
CA ILE A 304 16.36 -12.95 -13.94
C ILE A 304 15.07 -12.34 -14.48
N GLY A 305 14.55 -12.90 -15.56
CA GLY A 305 13.30 -12.47 -16.18
C GLY A 305 13.37 -11.18 -16.99
N GLU A 306 14.55 -10.56 -17.18
CA GLU A 306 14.67 -9.38 -18.05
C GLU A 306 14.15 -9.64 -19.46
N HIS A 307 14.42 -10.83 -20.01
CA HIS A 307 13.92 -11.21 -21.32
C HIS A 307 12.39 -11.27 -21.41
N LEU A 308 11.68 -11.46 -20.29
CA LEU A 308 10.21 -11.52 -20.27
C LEU A 308 9.55 -10.14 -20.37
N VAL A 309 10.32 -9.06 -20.24
CA VAL A 309 9.80 -7.68 -20.38
C VAL A 309 10.07 -7.11 -21.77
N GLU A 310 10.89 -7.77 -22.59
CA GLU A 310 11.10 -7.40 -23.97
C GLU A 310 9.84 -7.65 -24.80
N PHE A 311 9.50 -6.72 -25.69
CA PHE A 311 8.43 -6.94 -26.64
C PHE A 311 8.88 -7.93 -27.70
N ASN A 312 8.40 -9.16 -27.62
CA ASN A 312 8.75 -10.26 -28.54
C ASN A 312 7.53 -11.14 -28.85
N PRO A 313 6.61 -10.66 -29.70
CA PRO A 313 5.38 -11.40 -29.98
C PRO A 313 5.62 -12.73 -30.72
N ASP A 314 6.72 -12.88 -31.46
CA ASP A 314 7.02 -14.14 -32.16
C ASP A 314 7.35 -15.27 -31.15
N GLU A 315 8.20 -15.00 -30.17
CA GLU A 315 8.51 -15.94 -29.11
C GLU A 315 7.28 -16.18 -28.21
N ALA A 316 6.54 -15.13 -27.85
CA ALA A 316 5.30 -15.26 -27.09
C ALA A 316 4.29 -16.18 -27.78
N ASN A 317 4.09 -16.04 -29.09
CA ASN A 317 3.21 -16.92 -29.86
C ASN A 317 3.73 -18.36 -29.88
N ALA A 318 5.04 -18.57 -30.03
CA ALA A 318 5.62 -19.91 -29.97
C ALA A 318 5.42 -20.58 -28.60
N MET A 319 5.52 -19.80 -27.49
CA MET A 319 5.23 -20.29 -26.14
C MET A 319 3.75 -20.68 -26.00
N LEU A 320 2.82 -19.83 -26.48
CA LEU A 320 1.39 -20.13 -26.45
C LEU A 320 1.04 -21.38 -27.25
N ASP A 321 1.64 -21.56 -28.45
CA ASP A 321 1.46 -22.75 -29.26
C ASP A 321 1.98 -24.01 -28.53
N ALA A 322 3.14 -23.92 -27.89
CA ALA A 322 3.75 -25.03 -27.15
C ALA A 322 2.93 -25.52 -25.96
N ILE A 323 2.12 -24.66 -25.34
CA ILE A 323 1.21 -25.03 -24.23
C ILE A 323 -0.17 -25.47 -24.72
N GLY A 324 -0.37 -25.62 -26.04
CA GLY A 324 -1.60 -26.14 -26.63
C GLY A 324 -2.61 -25.11 -27.08
N LEU A 325 -2.26 -23.82 -27.10
CA LEU A 325 -3.11 -22.73 -27.59
C LEU A 325 -2.84 -22.38 -29.06
N ASP A 326 -2.54 -23.39 -29.89
CA ASP A 326 -2.19 -23.25 -31.30
C ASP A 326 -3.37 -23.05 -32.23
N LYS A 327 -4.60 -23.37 -31.77
CA LYS A 327 -5.82 -23.20 -32.54
C LYS A 327 -6.34 -21.80 -32.43
N LYS A 328 -6.74 -21.22 -33.58
CA LYS A 328 -7.34 -19.87 -33.65
C LYS A 328 -8.67 -19.92 -34.43
N ASP A 329 -9.57 -19.03 -34.06
CA ASP A 329 -10.82 -18.82 -34.81
C ASP A 329 -10.60 -17.99 -36.09
N ALA A 330 -11.68 -17.63 -36.79
CA ALA A 330 -11.64 -16.86 -38.04
C ALA A 330 -11.12 -15.42 -37.84
N ASP A 331 -11.20 -14.89 -36.63
CA ASP A 331 -10.74 -13.56 -36.26
C ASP A 331 -9.30 -13.57 -35.71
N GLY A 332 -8.67 -14.76 -35.66
CA GLY A 332 -7.32 -14.94 -35.15
C GLY A 332 -7.22 -15.09 -33.63
N MET A 333 -8.35 -15.22 -32.93
CA MET A 333 -8.37 -15.40 -31.46
C MET A 333 -8.08 -16.86 -31.11
N ARG A 334 -7.24 -17.08 -30.09
CA ARG A 334 -6.86 -18.40 -29.60
C ARG A 334 -8.03 -19.09 -28.89
N LEU A 335 -8.14 -20.38 -29.16
CA LEU A 335 -9.18 -21.24 -28.60
C LEU A 335 -8.56 -22.20 -27.58
N MET A 336 -9.24 -22.35 -26.45
CA MET A 336 -8.87 -23.34 -25.44
C MET A 336 -9.02 -24.77 -25.99
N PRO A 337 -8.06 -25.65 -25.75
CA PRO A 337 -8.03 -26.98 -26.38
C PRO A 337 -9.15 -27.94 -25.93
N GLU A 338 -9.65 -27.82 -24.68
CA GLU A 338 -10.67 -28.72 -24.13
C GLU A 338 -12.08 -28.24 -24.44
N THR A 339 -12.36 -26.95 -24.23
CA THR A 339 -13.69 -26.36 -24.41
C THR A 339 -13.92 -25.83 -25.81
N GLY A 340 -12.88 -25.43 -26.52
CA GLY A 340 -12.96 -24.76 -27.82
C GLY A 340 -13.43 -23.30 -27.73
N GLU A 341 -13.59 -22.76 -26.54
CA GLU A 341 -13.99 -21.38 -26.29
C GLU A 341 -12.77 -20.44 -26.38
N LYS A 342 -12.99 -19.15 -26.62
CA LYS A 342 -11.94 -18.13 -26.59
C LYS A 342 -11.39 -17.96 -25.18
N ILE A 343 -10.10 -17.67 -25.08
CA ILE A 343 -9.53 -17.17 -23.81
C ILE A 343 -9.88 -15.69 -23.70
N VAL A 344 -10.57 -15.33 -22.61
CA VAL A 344 -10.89 -13.95 -22.26
C VAL A 344 -10.31 -13.65 -20.88
N VAL A 345 -9.32 -12.76 -20.81
CA VAL A 345 -8.75 -12.32 -19.55
C VAL A 345 -9.52 -11.10 -19.05
N VAL A 346 -10.13 -11.20 -17.88
CA VAL A 346 -10.87 -10.07 -17.28
C VAL A 346 -9.95 -9.23 -16.43
N HIS A 347 -9.76 -7.98 -16.83
CA HIS A 347 -8.94 -6.98 -16.13
C HIS A 347 -9.82 -6.19 -15.18
N SER A 348 -9.72 -6.47 -13.88
CA SER A 348 -10.44 -5.76 -12.84
C SER A 348 -9.61 -4.57 -12.34
N VAL A 349 -10.12 -3.36 -12.52
CA VAL A 349 -9.43 -2.12 -12.20
C VAL A 349 -10.26 -1.22 -11.28
N ALA A 350 -9.58 -0.54 -10.35
CA ALA A 350 -10.20 0.48 -9.51
C ALA A 350 -10.23 1.82 -10.26
N VAL A 351 -11.42 2.41 -10.45
CA VAL A 351 -11.56 3.76 -11.03
C VAL A 351 -11.06 4.83 -10.08
N ALA A 352 -10.61 5.97 -10.62
CA ALA A 352 -10.15 7.14 -9.87
C ALA A 352 -9.07 6.82 -8.81
N ALA A 353 -8.21 5.83 -9.06
CA ALA A 353 -7.11 5.44 -8.20
C ALA A 353 -5.88 6.36 -8.40
N PHE A 354 -4.66 5.82 -8.33
CA PHE A 354 -3.43 6.62 -8.41
C PHE A 354 -3.00 6.89 -9.84
N GLU A 355 -3.40 6.01 -10.75
CA GLU A 355 -3.06 6.01 -12.17
C GLU A 355 -4.31 5.80 -13.00
N ASP A 356 -4.18 6.03 -14.31
CA ASP A 356 -5.21 5.67 -15.30
C ASP A 356 -5.11 4.17 -15.65
N TYR A 357 -5.49 3.32 -14.67
CA TYR A 357 -5.49 1.86 -14.88
C TYR A 357 -6.46 1.45 -15.99
N GLU A 358 -7.58 2.16 -16.17
CA GLU A 358 -8.54 1.89 -17.22
C GLU A 358 -7.92 2.08 -18.61
N GLY A 359 -7.21 3.18 -18.81
CA GLY A 359 -6.53 3.47 -20.06
C GLY A 359 -5.37 2.50 -20.35
N ILE A 360 -4.54 2.23 -19.34
CA ILE A 360 -3.38 1.32 -19.48
C ILE A 360 -3.86 -0.10 -19.78
N ASP A 361 -4.81 -0.63 -19.00
CA ASP A 361 -5.32 -2.00 -19.20
C ASP A 361 -6.06 -2.15 -20.53
N SER A 362 -6.82 -1.14 -20.96
CA SER A 362 -7.44 -1.12 -22.29
C SER A 362 -6.39 -1.22 -23.40
N MET A 363 -5.27 -0.51 -23.27
CA MET A 363 -4.17 -0.59 -24.23
C MET A 363 -3.52 -1.99 -24.21
N VAL A 364 -3.30 -2.58 -23.04
CA VAL A 364 -2.76 -3.94 -22.90
C VAL A 364 -3.71 -4.98 -23.53
N ILE A 365 -5.01 -4.87 -23.31
CA ILE A 365 -6.01 -5.75 -23.93
C ILE A 365 -5.90 -5.70 -25.45
N GLU A 366 -5.82 -4.51 -26.05
CA GLU A 366 -5.68 -4.37 -27.50
C GLU A 366 -4.32 -4.92 -28.01
N MET A 367 -3.22 -4.75 -27.25
CA MET A 367 -1.93 -5.35 -27.58
C MET A 367 -2.01 -6.88 -27.57
N TRP A 368 -2.57 -7.51 -26.53
CA TRP A 368 -2.72 -8.96 -26.45
C TRP A 368 -3.61 -9.51 -27.55
N LYS A 369 -4.70 -8.83 -27.86
CA LYS A 369 -5.59 -9.17 -28.95
C LYS A 369 -4.87 -9.13 -30.31
N LYS A 370 -4.17 -8.02 -30.58
CA LYS A 370 -3.46 -7.78 -31.84
C LYS A 370 -2.27 -8.74 -32.03
N HIS A 371 -1.46 -8.92 -31.00
CA HIS A 371 -0.18 -9.61 -31.13
C HIS A 371 -0.25 -11.10 -30.79
N LEU A 372 -1.11 -11.47 -29.83
CA LEU A 372 -1.17 -12.84 -29.29
C LEU A 372 -2.45 -13.59 -29.67
N GLY A 373 -3.51 -12.89 -30.08
CA GLY A 373 -4.84 -13.48 -30.26
C GLY A 373 -5.49 -13.90 -28.93
N ILE A 374 -5.15 -13.21 -27.85
CA ILE A 374 -5.80 -13.36 -26.53
C ILE A 374 -6.76 -12.20 -26.36
N ASP A 375 -8.04 -12.50 -26.13
CA ASP A 375 -9.07 -11.48 -25.89
C ASP A 375 -9.07 -11.01 -24.43
N GLY A 376 -9.59 -9.82 -24.16
CA GLY A 376 -9.67 -9.26 -22.82
C GLY A 376 -10.94 -8.45 -22.61
N LYS A 377 -11.34 -8.31 -21.36
CA LYS A 377 -12.47 -7.49 -20.94
C LYS A 377 -12.06 -6.59 -19.78
N LEU A 378 -12.29 -5.29 -19.92
CA LEU A 378 -12.14 -4.36 -18.81
C LEU A 378 -13.35 -4.42 -17.87
N ASP A 379 -13.11 -4.56 -16.56
CA ASP A 379 -14.09 -4.53 -15.49
C ASP A 379 -13.70 -3.41 -14.50
N ALA A 380 -14.13 -2.19 -14.82
CA ALA A 380 -13.84 -0.99 -14.06
C ALA A 380 -14.85 -0.83 -12.91
N GLN A 381 -14.36 -0.69 -11.68
CA GLN A 381 -15.18 -0.72 -10.47
C GLN A 381 -14.80 0.41 -9.51
N GLU A 382 -15.75 0.80 -8.66
CA GLU A 382 -15.44 1.61 -7.49
C GLU A 382 -14.42 0.89 -6.59
N ARG A 383 -13.48 1.65 -6.01
CA ARG A 383 -12.30 1.11 -5.33
C ARG A 383 -12.63 0.14 -4.19
N SER A 384 -13.65 0.43 -3.37
CA SER A 384 -14.01 -0.42 -2.23
C SER A 384 -14.59 -1.75 -2.70
N LEU A 385 -15.46 -1.71 -3.72
CA LEU A 385 -16.02 -2.90 -4.35
C LEU A 385 -14.92 -3.75 -5.01
N TRP A 386 -14.03 -3.10 -5.78
CA TRP A 386 -12.89 -3.78 -6.39
C TRP A 386 -12.02 -4.48 -5.34
N SER A 387 -11.75 -3.80 -4.21
CA SER A 387 -10.95 -4.36 -3.13
C SER A 387 -11.61 -5.59 -2.49
N SER A 388 -12.91 -5.50 -2.16
CA SER A 388 -13.67 -6.64 -1.61
C SER A 388 -13.67 -7.84 -2.55
N ARG A 389 -13.95 -7.62 -3.84
CA ARG A 389 -14.01 -8.71 -4.82
C ARG A 389 -12.66 -9.38 -5.06
N ARG A 390 -11.56 -8.59 -5.02
CA ARG A 390 -10.21 -9.14 -5.04
C ARG A 390 -9.95 -10.01 -3.82
N ASP A 391 -10.26 -9.51 -2.63
CA ASP A 391 -10.01 -10.22 -1.36
C ASP A 391 -10.86 -11.49 -1.24
N GLU A 392 -12.07 -11.49 -1.82
CA GLU A 392 -12.96 -12.65 -1.93
C GLU A 392 -12.59 -13.61 -3.08
N ASN A 393 -11.42 -13.41 -3.72
CA ASN A 393 -10.91 -14.26 -4.82
C ASN A 393 -11.79 -14.26 -6.09
N GLU A 394 -12.63 -13.25 -6.31
CA GLU A 394 -13.54 -13.19 -7.46
C GLU A 394 -12.89 -12.65 -8.74
N THR A 395 -11.75 -11.94 -8.64
CA THR A 395 -11.10 -11.27 -9.76
C THR A 395 -10.06 -12.15 -10.42
N MET A 396 -10.03 -12.17 -11.77
CA MET A 396 -9.08 -12.95 -12.57
C MET A 396 -7.70 -12.28 -12.67
N LEU A 397 -7.69 -10.97 -12.93
CA LEU A 397 -6.50 -10.13 -12.99
C LEU A 397 -6.82 -8.79 -12.35
N ASN A 398 -5.87 -8.24 -11.61
CA ASN A 398 -5.97 -6.92 -10.99
C ASN A 398 -4.80 -6.05 -11.42
N SER A 399 -5.03 -4.75 -11.60
CA SER A 399 -3.98 -3.78 -11.86
C SER A 399 -3.78 -2.86 -10.68
N TRP A 400 -2.51 -2.74 -10.25
CA TRP A 400 -2.13 -1.89 -9.12
C TRP A 400 -0.64 -1.55 -9.15
N GLU A 401 -0.25 -0.52 -8.39
CA GLU A 401 1.16 -0.24 -8.14
C GLU A 401 1.81 -1.33 -7.26
N SER A 402 3.13 -1.49 -7.32
CA SER A 402 3.87 -2.30 -6.36
C SER A 402 4.56 -1.43 -5.33
N SER A 403 4.79 -1.99 -4.14
CA SER A 403 5.57 -1.33 -3.07
C SER A 403 7.08 -1.40 -3.31
N GLY A 404 7.51 -1.83 -4.49
CA GLY A 404 8.90 -2.14 -4.78
C GLY A 404 9.37 -3.43 -4.08
N ARG A 405 10.63 -3.80 -4.31
CA ARG A 405 11.22 -5.04 -3.76
C ARG A 405 11.29 -5.03 -2.24
N ALA A 406 11.69 -3.90 -1.65
CA ALA A 406 11.78 -3.77 -0.20
C ALA A 406 10.44 -4.05 0.52
N GLY A 407 9.32 -3.85 -0.17
CA GLY A 407 7.99 -4.14 0.33
C GLY A 407 7.62 -5.62 0.35
N ALA A 408 8.32 -6.49 -0.37
CA ALA A 408 7.89 -7.87 -0.61
C ALA A 408 7.64 -8.70 0.68
N ILE A 409 8.38 -8.44 1.75
CA ILE A 409 8.20 -9.12 3.05
C ILE A 409 7.50 -8.22 4.07
N ILE A 410 7.68 -6.89 4.02
CA ILE A 410 7.07 -5.96 4.99
C ILE A 410 5.59 -5.71 4.70
N THR A 411 5.23 -5.59 3.41
CA THR A 411 3.85 -5.48 2.92
C THR A 411 3.63 -6.51 1.81
N PRO A 412 3.53 -7.77 2.17
CA PRO A 412 3.57 -8.87 1.20
C PRO A 412 2.36 -8.93 0.27
N ASN A 413 1.29 -8.20 0.52
CA ASN A 413 0.10 -8.20 -0.30
C ASN A 413 0.32 -7.75 -1.76
N HIS A 414 1.33 -6.91 -2.04
CA HIS A 414 1.62 -6.46 -3.41
C HIS A 414 2.46 -7.44 -4.23
N LEU A 415 3.46 -8.05 -3.64
CA LEU A 415 4.33 -9.02 -4.33
C LEU A 415 4.18 -10.41 -3.77
N GLY A 416 3.55 -10.49 -2.63
CA GLY A 416 3.46 -11.69 -1.84
C GLY A 416 2.12 -12.37 -1.94
N ILE A 417 2.11 -13.50 -1.26
CA ILE A 417 1.09 -14.52 -1.34
C ILE A 417 0.76 -14.94 0.09
N VAL A 418 0.86 -13.99 1.00
CA VAL A 418 0.61 -14.17 2.45
C VAL A 418 -0.15 -12.96 3.00
N GLY A 419 -0.97 -13.19 4.01
CA GLY A 419 -1.81 -12.16 4.62
C GLY A 419 -3.06 -11.85 3.79
N GLY A 420 -4.07 -11.26 4.40
CA GLY A 420 -5.31 -10.88 3.73
C GLY A 420 -5.08 -9.85 2.61
N GLY A 421 -5.87 -9.92 1.55
CA GLY A 421 -5.82 -8.97 0.43
C GLY A 421 -4.68 -9.18 -0.54
N GLY A 422 -4.17 -10.40 -0.69
CA GLY A 422 -3.15 -10.76 -1.66
C GLY A 422 -3.60 -10.57 -3.11
N PHE A 423 -2.72 -10.04 -3.97
CA PHE A 423 -3.07 -9.80 -5.39
C PHE A 423 -2.87 -11.03 -6.27
N ILE A 424 -1.89 -11.88 -5.96
CA ILE A 424 -1.46 -12.99 -6.82
C ILE A 424 -2.25 -14.27 -6.56
N ALA A 425 -2.66 -14.52 -5.32
CA ALA A 425 -3.41 -15.71 -4.94
C ALA A 425 -4.18 -15.46 -3.62
N PRO A 426 -5.25 -14.66 -3.64
CA PRO A 426 -5.98 -14.25 -2.43
C PRO A 426 -6.40 -15.44 -1.57
N LYS A 427 -7.03 -16.47 -2.16
CA LYS A 427 -7.49 -17.67 -1.45
C LYS A 427 -6.33 -18.41 -0.76
N TRP A 428 -5.20 -18.57 -1.43
CA TRP A 428 -4.06 -19.28 -0.82
C TRP A 428 -3.31 -18.42 0.19
N ALA A 429 -3.40 -17.10 0.07
CA ALA A 429 -2.89 -16.18 1.09
C ALA A 429 -3.69 -16.30 2.41
N ASP A 430 -5.02 -16.40 2.33
CA ASP A 430 -5.89 -16.62 3.48
C ASP A 430 -5.66 -18.01 4.09
N GLU A 431 -5.57 -19.04 3.26
CA GLU A 431 -5.26 -20.41 3.72
C GLU A 431 -3.88 -20.51 4.41
N HIS A 432 -2.92 -19.66 4.01
CA HIS A 432 -1.62 -19.59 4.67
C HIS A 432 -1.72 -19.04 6.11
N MET A 433 -2.63 -18.11 6.36
CA MET A 433 -2.89 -17.63 7.73
C MET A 433 -3.44 -18.73 8.63
N ASP A 434 -4.09 -19.76 8.07
CA ASP A 434 -4.54 -20.99 8.74
C ASP A 434 -3.44 -22.06 8.81
N GLY A 435 -2.21 -21.75 8.43
CA GLY A 435 -1.06 -22.66 8.47
C GLY A 435 -0.96 -23.63 7.30
N LYS A 436 -1.71 -23.42 6.21
CA LYS A 436 -1.60 -24.22 5.00
C LYS A 436 -0.57 -23.62 4.06
N ILE A 437 0.12 -24.47 3.32
CA ILE A 437 1.10 -24.06 2.31
C ILE A 437 0.52 -24.34 0.92
N ALA A 438 0.54 -23.33 0.06
CA ALA A 438 0.08 -23.44 -1.32
C ALA A 438 0.95 -24.37 -2.17
N PRO A 439 0.46 -24.86 -3.33
CA PRO A 439 1.25 -25.66 -4.23
C PRO A 439 2.27 -24.83 -5.01
N GLY A 440 3.31 -25.51 -5.51
CA GLY A 440 4.29 -24.95 -6.46
C GLY A 440 5.12 -23.81 -5.87
N TRP A 441 5.49 -22.87 -6.75
CA TRP A 441 6.37 -21.74 -6.41
C TRP A 441 5.76 -20.80 -5.34
N ILE A 442 4.44 -20.75 -5.26
CA ILE A 442 3.72 -19.96 -4.25
C ILE A 442 4.00 -20.51 -2.87
N GLY A 443 3.94 -21.83 -2.69
CA GLY A 443 4.28 -22.44 -1.41
C GLY A 443 5.77 -22.33 -1.05
N GLU A 444 6.67 -22.29 -2.05
CA GLU A 444 8.08 -21.98 -1.81
C GLU A 444 8.25 -20.54 -1.31
N TRP A 445 7.57 -19.60 -1.95
CA TRP A 445 7.53 -18.19 -1.54
C TRP A 445 7.05 -18.04 -0.10
N GLN A 446 5.94 -18.70 0.27
CA GLN A 446 5.38 -18.67 1.62
C GLN A 446 6.38 -19.17 2.69
N LYS A 447 7.08 -20.25 2.40
CA LYS A 447 8.11 -20.79 3.31
C LYS A 447 9.29 -19.83 3.51
N LEU A 448 9.75 -19.20 2.44
CA LEU A 448 10.81 -18.20 2.52
C LEU A 448 10.39 -16.97 3.33
N TYR A 449 9.12 -16.59 3.21
CA TYR A 449 8.53 -15.54 4.03
C TYR A 449 8.51 -15.93 5.51
N ASP A 450 7.99 -17.10 5.87
CA ASP A 450 7.91 -17.57 7.24
C ASP A 450 9.30 -17.65 7.90
N GLU A 451 10.31 -18.10 7.14
CA GLU A 451 11.70 -18.12 7.61
C GLU A 451 12.23 -16.70 7.84
N ALA A 452 11.95 -15.74 6.93
CA ALA A 452 12.37 -14.37 7.09
C ALA A 452 11.68 -13.64 8.24
N VAL A 453 10.43 -14.00 8.54
CA VAL A 453 9.70 -13.48 9.71
C VAL A 453 10.33 -13.97 11.01
N SER A 454 10.71 -15.24 11.08
CA SER A 454 11.25 -15.84 12.28
C SER A 454 12.74 -15.58 12.51
N ASP A 455 13.54 -15.47 11.44
CA ASP A 455 15.00 -15.26 11.52
C ASP A 455 15.43 -13.98 10.80
N ALA A 456 15.91 -12.99 11.56
CA ALA A 456 16.42 -11.74 11.00
C ALA A 456 17.60 -11.94 10.02
N ALA A 457 18.41 -13.00 10.18
CA ALA A 457 19.51 -13.30 9.28
C ALA A 457 19.03 -13.86 7.93
N ALA A 458 17.85 -14.47 7.90
CA ALA A 458 17.23 -14.97 6.67
C ALA A 458 16.53 -13.86 5.85
N TYR A 459 16.26 -12.68 6.46
CA TYR A 459 15.47 -11.62 5.82
C TYR A 459 16.04 -11.20 4.46
N ALA A 460 17.29 -10.73 4.41
CA ALA A 460 17.87 -10.19 3.18
C ALA A 460 18.05 -11.27 2.08
N PRO A 461 18.60 -12.47 2.37
CA PRO A 461 18.70 -13.51 1.35
C PRO A 461 17.35 -14.05 0.90
N ASN A 462 16.35 -14.10 1.76
CA ASN A 462 15.03 -14.58 1.36
C ASN A 462 14.24 -13.50 0.63
N LEU A 463 14.40 -12.21 0.97
CA LEU A 463 13.84 -11.12 0.17
C LEU A 463 14.26 -11.22 -1.29
N GLN A 464 15.55 -11.47 -1.55
CA GLN A 464 16.05 -11.68 -2.91
C GLN A 464 15.36 -12.87 -3.58
N LYS A 465 15.31 -14.04 -2.93
CA LYS A 465 14.70 -15.24 -3.50
C LYS A 465 13.19 -15.08 -3.78
N VAL A 466 12.44 -14.42 -2.91
CA VAL A 466 11.00 -14.21 -3.15
C VAL A 466 10.78 -13.29 -4.34
N VAL A 467 11.61 -12.27 -4.54
CA VAL A 467 11.57 -11.42 -5.75
C VAL A 467 11.93 -12.24 -6.99
N GLU A 468 12.97 -13.06 -6.94
CA GLU A 468 13.35 -13.96 -8.03
C GLU A 468 12.21 -14.90 -8.44
N LEU A 469 11.50 -15.48 -7.45
CA LEU A 469 10.33 -16.33 -7.72
C LEU A 469 9.22 -15.56 -8.47
N ASN A 470 8.93 -14.33 -8.09
CA ASN A 470 7.98 -13.49 -8.82
C ASN A 470 8.42 -13.28 -10.27
N CYS A 471 9.70 -12.98 -10.48
CA CYS A 471 10.27 -12.69 -11.79
C CYS A 471 10.23 -13.88 -12.74
N VAL A 472 10.77 -15.03 -12.30
CA VAL A 472 10.82 -16.23 -13.15
C VAL A 472 9.42 -16.77 -13.46
N ASN A 473 8.45 -16.47 -12.62
CA ASN A 473 7.06 -16.87 -12.81
C ASN A 473 6.20 -15.82 -13.54
N ALA A 474 6.77 -14.68 -13.95
CA ALA A 474 6.07 -13.59 -14.61
C ALA A 474 4.79 -13.15 -13.87
N ASN A 475 4.88 -12.95 -12.56
CA ASN A 475 3.76 -12.48 -11.75
C ASN A 475 4.24 -11.66 -10.54
N PRO A 476 3.97 -10.34 -10.53
CA PRO A 476 3.17 -9.59 -11.52
C PRO A 476 3.88 -9.38 -12.87
N ILE A 477 3.09 -9.10 -13.90
CA ILE A 477 3.56 -8.58 -15.17
C ILE A 477 3.65 -7.05 -15.03
N THR A 478 4.85 -6.50 -15.04
CA THR A 478 5.08 -5.06 -14.91
C THR A 478 4.96 -4.37 -16.26
N THR A 479 4.29 -3.22 -16.34
CA THR A 479 4.20 -2.41 -17.55
C THR A 479 5.34 -1.38 -17.63
N VAL A 480 5.40 -0.43 -16.70
CA VAL A 480 6.43 0.61 -16.62
C VAL A 480 6.95 0.71 -15.18
N MET A 481 8.22 1.04 -15.03
CA MET A 481 8.90 1.21 -13.73
C MET A 481 9.41 2.63 -13.52
N ASN A 482 9.76 2.94 -12.29
CA ASN A 482 10.54 4.12 -11.89
C ASN A 482 10.01 5.46 -12.43
N LYS A 483 8.74 5.56 -12.81
CA LYS A 483 8.15 6.86 -13.15
C LYS A 483 8.21 7.78 -11.92
N PRO A 484 8.07 9.10 -12.09
CA PRO A 484 7.78 9.99 -10.96
C PRO A 484 6.48 9.58 -10.28
N THR A 485 6.56 8.83 -9.16
CA THR A 485 5.38 8.35 -8.44
C THR A 485 4.53 9.51 -7.97
N TYR A 486 5.19 10.56 -7.44
CA TYR A 486 4.52 11.82 -7.15
C TYR A 486 5.19 12.98 -7.87
N THR A 487 4.39 13.75 -8.60
CA THR A 487 4.76 15.04 -9.16
C THR A 487 4.41 16.10 -8.14
N ALA A 488 5.33 16.43 -7.25
CA ALA A 488 5.07 17.35 -6.15
C ALA A 488 5.10 18.81 -6.63
N ILE A 489 4.02 19.52 -6.37
CA ILE A 489 3.86 20.97 -6.57
C ILE A 489 4.11 21.64 -5.21
N ILE A 490 5.13 22.50 -5.13
CA ILE A 490 5.60 23.07 -3.87
C ILE A 490 5.79 24.57 -4.05
N LYS A 491 5.16 25.40 -3.23
CA LYS A 491 5.38 26.86 -3.26
C LYS A 491 6.87 27.22 -3.21
N LYS A 492 7.27 28.24 -3.97
CA LYS A 492 8.70 28.64 -4.09
C LYS A 492 9.29 29.11 -2.75
N ASN A 493 8.48 29.60 -1.82
CA ASN A 493 8.91 30.02 -0.49
C ASN A 493 8.94 28.91 0.57
N VAL A 494 8.51 27.68 0.28
CA VAL A 494 8.67 26.55 1.19
C VAL A 494 10.11 26.10 1.19
N ARG A 495 10.73 26.01 2.37
CA ARG A 495 12.12 25.63 2.59
C ARG A 495 12.22 24.29 3.30
N ASN A 496 13.39 23.70 3.21
CA ASN A 496 13.79 22.44 3.85
C ASN A 496 13.04 21.19 3.35
N VAL A 497 12.38 21.25 2.20
CA VAL A 497 11.85 20.06 1.55
C VAL A 497 12.99 19.34 0.84
N PRO A 498 13.29 18.08 1.19
CA PRO A 498 14.38 17.33 0.56
C PRO A 498 14.20 17.22 -0.96
N ASN A 499 15.30 17.27 -1.69
CA ASN A 499 15.31 17.06 -3.13
C ASN A 499 16.61 16.36 -3.58
N PRO A 500 16.58 15.09 -4.00
CA PRO A 500 15.36 14.28 -4.17
C PRO A 500 14.74 13.85 -2.83
N LEU A 501 13.43 13.66 -2.82
CA LEU A 501 12.71 12.94 -1.77
C LEU A 501 12.23 11.61 -2.36
N PRO A 502 12.79 10.47 -1.94
CA PRO A 502 12.31 9.18 -2.39
C PRO A 502 10.89 8.94 -1.89
N PHE A 503 10.00 8.50 -2.78
CA PHE A 503 8.70 8.03 -2.35
C PHE A 503 8.85 6.70 -1.60
N SER A 504 8.17 6.57 -0.48
CA SER A 504 8.06 5.34 0.28
C SER A 504 6.68 5.22 0.91
N TYR A 505 5.98 4.17 0.58
CA TYR A 505 4.71 3.84 1.23
C TYR A 505 4.91 3.55 2.73
N HIS A 506 5.96 2.81 3.10
CA HIS A 506 6.24 2.41 4.48
C HIS A 506 6.62 3.59 5.37
N ALA A 507 7.33 4.57 4.83
CA ALA A 507 7.70 5.80 5.53
C ALA A 507 6.71 6.94 5.29
N GLN A 508 5.57 6.65 4.64
CA GLN A 508 4.47 7.59 4.38
C GLN A 508 4.97 8.92 3.81
N THR A 509 5.52 8.91 2.59
CA THR A 509 5.95 10.16 1.95
C THR A 509 4.74 11.12 1.85
N SER A 510 4.83 12.34 2.36
CA SER A 510 6.03 13.15 2.70
C SER A 510 6.60 12.99 4.13
N GLY A 511 6.11 12.06 4.95
CA GLY A 511 6.58 11.87 6.33
C GLY A 511 8.11 11.64 6.43
N ASN A 512 8.69 10.87 5.50
CA ASN A 512 10.15 10.67 5.42
C ASN A 512 10.94 11.92 5.00
N GLY A 513 10.27 13.00 4.64
CA GLY A 513 10.86 14.31 4.40
C GLY A 513 10.86 15.20 5.64
N PHE A 514 10.38 14.70 6.78
CA PHE A 514 10.28 15.43 8.04
C PHE A 514 9.57 16.78 7.90
N PRO A 515 8.27 16.80 7.50
CA PRO A 515 7.53 18.03 7.23
C PRO A 515 7.44 18.97 8.44
N GLU A 516 7.62 18.47 9.65
CA GLU A 516 7.74 19.28 10.87
C GLU A 516 8.96 20.22 10.86
N THR A 517 9.96 19.95 10.00
CA THR A 517 11.13 20.80 9.79
C THR A 517 10.98 21.77 8.62
N TRP A 518 9.89 21.71 7.88
CA TRP A 518 9.66 22.63 6.76
C TRP A 518 9.18 23.99 7.27
N TRP A 519 9.51 25.05 6.55
CA TRP A 519 9.15 26.40 6.94
C TRP A 519 8.89 27.31 5.74
N LEU A 520 8.17 28.41 5.98
CA LEU A 520 7.82 29.39 4.95
C LEU A 520 8.75 30.61 5.07
N GLU A 521 9.55 30.86 4.05
CA GLU A 521 10.34 32.08 3.96
C GLU A 521 9.43 33.29 3.78
N GLY A 522 9.59 34.27 4.66
CA GLY A 522 8.74 35.47 4.70
C GLY A 522 7.46 35.31 5.51
N GLY A 523 7.24 34.15 6.15
CA GLY A 523 6.02 33.87 6.89
C GLY A 523 4.79 33.61 6.01
N ASN A 524 3.62 33.60 6.63
CA ASN A 524 2.34 33.56 5.91
C ASN A 524 2.09 34.93 5.25
N GLN A 525 2.28 35.02 3.94
CA GLN A 525 1.84 36.15 3.12
C GLN A 525 0.63 35.74 2.30
#